data_66eac0a0a165bd0897b6ff918c3753c4
#
_entry.id   66eac0a0a165bd0897b6ff918c3753c4
#
_cell.length_a   1.000
_cell.length_b   1.000
_cell.length_c   1.000
_cell.angle_alpha   90.00
_cell.angle_beta   90.00
_cell.angle_gamma   90.00
#
_symmetry.space_group_name_H-M   'P 1'
#
loop_
_entity.id
_entity.type
_entity.pdbx_description
1 polymer ?
#
loop_
_entity_poly.entity_id
_entity_poly.type
_entity_poly.pdbx_seq_one_letter_code
_entity_poly.pdbx_strand_id
1 'polypeptide(L)'
;MKYTLSINIEHSTFDPESYIVTPNALGVVGRIIDAFNTGIHSFNIIGSYGTGKSSFLLALEDSLVNNSHILVANKGQFNGYSRFRFHKIVGDYTSLHSLLTEHFFPDSASENLFENLSRFFTKAEKRDEFVFIVIDEFGKLLEYAAKNNPERELYIFQKFTEFINSEKCNVILLTTLHQNFNTYALTLSESQRHEWNKVKGYRHAYAAPADEEAAMEKAKAFTSKLKEQGAKEWAATEE
;
A
#
# COMPACT_ATOMS: atom_id res chain seq x y z
N MET A 1 13.69 23.16 -2.64
CA MET A 1 13.00 21.85 -2.55
C MET A 1 12.52 21.67 -1.11
N LYS A 2 11.20 21.58 -0.87
CA LYS A 2 10.67 21.29 0.48
C LYS A 2 10.71 19.78 0.70
N TYR A 3 11.60 19.32 1.54
CA TYR A 3 11.58 17.93 1.99
C TYR A 3 10.49 17.76 3.04
N THR A 4 9.43 17.08 2.71
CA THR A 4 8.46 16.63 3.69
C THR A 4 8.99 15.32 4.30
N LEU A 5 9.22 15.33 5.61
CA LEU A 5 9.61 14.15 6.39
C LEU A 5 8.53 13.03 6.37
N SER A 6 7.31 13.38 5.98
CA SER A 6 6.19 12.45 5.88
C SER A 6 5.51 12.63 4.53
N ILE A 7 5.31 11.53 3.82
CA ILE A 7 4.59 11.48 2.54
C ILE A 7 3.17 11.03 2.82
N ASN A 8 2.19 11.91 2.50
CA ASN A 8 0.79 11.51 2.48
C ASN A 8 0.45 11.01 1.07
N ILE A 9 0.10 9.73 0.93
CA ILE A 9 -0.15 9.11 -0.37
C ILE A 9 -1.34 9.69 -1.12
N GLU A 10 -2.32 10.29 -0.40
CA GLU A 10 -3.53 10.87 -1.00
C GLU A 10 -3.25 12.19 -1.71
N HIS A 11 -2.32 12.98 -1.16
CA HIS A 11 -2.10 14.36 -1.57
C HIS A 11 -0.71 14.64 -2.14
N SER A 12 0.25 13.72 -1.96
CA SER A 12 1.61 13.91 -2.45
C SER A 12 1.69 13.68 -3.94
N THR A 13 2.35 14.59 -4.64
CA THR A 13 2.78 14.37 -6.03
C THR A 13 4.03 13.52 -6.03
N PHE A 14 4.08 12.53 -6.91
CA PHE A 14 5.26 11.69 -7.10
C PHE A 14 6.17 12.32 -8.17
N ASP A 15 7.46 12.38 -7.85
CA ASP A 15 8.49 12.80 -8.79
C ASP A 15 9.35 11.58 -9.14
N PRO A 16 9.22 11.04 -10.37
CA PRO A 16 9.96 9.87 -10.82
C PRO A 16 11.48 10.04 -10.75
N GLU A 17 11.98 11.26 -11.01
CA GLU A 17 13.41 11.54 -11.02
C GLU A 17 14.04 11.53 -9.62
N SER A 18 13.24 11.78 -8.60
CA SER A 18 13.69 11.75 -7.20
C SER A 18 13.63 10.36 -6.57
N TYR A 19 12.98 9.38 -7.20
CA TYR A 19 12.82 8.04 -6.66
C TYR A 19 14.04 7.16 -6.99
N ILE A 20 14.66 6.60 -5.96
CA ILE A 20 15.76 5.66 -6.12
C ILE A 20 15.18 4.24 -6.14
N VAL A 21 15.29 3.61 -7.30
CA VAL A 21 14.91 2.21 -7.47
C VAL A 21 15.94 1.32 -6.79
N THR A 22 15.52 0.55 -5.80
CA THR A 22 16.38 -0.39 -5.10
C THR A 22 16.10 -1.82 -5.58
N PRO A 23 17.10 -2.74 -5.54
CA PRO A 23 16.87 -4.15 -5.86
C PRO A 23 15.74 -4.77 -5.03
N ASN A 24 15.59 -4.35 -3.77
CA ASN A 24 14.52 -4.81 -2.91
C ASN A 24 13.14 -4.31 -3.36
N ALA A 25 13.00 -3.05 -3.78
CA ALA A 25 11.74 -2.54 -4.32
C ALA A 25 11.29 -3.35 -5.55
N LEU A 26 12.21 -3.62 -6.47
CA LEU A 26 11.95 -4.50 -7.63
C LEU A 26 11.59 -5.93 -7.18
N GLY A 27 12.30 -6.47 -6.20
CA GLY A 27 12.01 -7.78 -5.64
C GLY A 27 10.63 -7.86 -4.97
N VAL A 28 10.18 -6.80 -4.28
CA VAL A 28 8.81 -6.73 -3.71
C VAL A 28 7.77 -6.75 -4.82
N VAL A 29 7.93 -5.95 -5.87
CA VAL A 29 7.01 -5.93 -7.01
C VAL A 29 6.97 -7.30 -7.70
N GLY A 30 8.12 -7.91 -7.96
CA GLY A 30 8.18 -9.25 -8.55
C GLY A 30 7.38 -10.28 -7.73
N ARG A 31 7.61 -10.31 -6.42
CA ARG A 31 6.87 -11.22 -5.51
C ARG A 31 5.36 -10.93 -5.46
N ILE A 32 4.95 -9.66 -5.54
CA ILE A 32 3.51 -9.31 -5.62
C ILE A 32 2.91 -9.86 -6.90
N ILE A 33 3.57 -9.68 -8.04
CA ILE A 33 3.12 -10.18 -9.34
C ILE A 33 3.07 -11.72 -9.34
N ASP A 34 4.12 -12.38 -8.88
CA ASP A 34 4.19 -13.84 -8.82
C ASP A 34 3.06 -14.42 -7.94
N ALA A 35 2.86 -13.84 -6.75
CA ALA A 35 1.80 -14.28 -5.85
C ALA A 35 0.40 -13.97 -6.39
N PHE A 36 0.21 -12.81 -7.04
CA PHE A 36 -1.03 -12.47 -7.73
C PHE A 36 -1.39 -13.52 -8.81
N ASN A 37 -0.42 -13.96 -9.59
CA ASN A 37 -0.62 -14.99 -10.59
C ASN A 37 -0.95 -16.37 -9.99
N THR A 38 -0.78 -16.56 -8.68
CA THR A 38 -1.23 -17.75 -7.94
C THR A 38 -2.56 -17.56 -7.21
N GLY A 39 -3.26 -16.44 -7.44
CA GLY A 39 -4.57 -16.15 -6.85
C GLY A 39 -4.51 -15.41 -5.50
N ILE A 40 -3.37 -14.83 -5.13
CA ILE A 40 -3.24 -14.03 -3.91
C ILE A 40 -3.37 -12.55 -4.27
N HIS A 41 -4.37 -11.90 -3.70
CA HIS A 41 -4.70 -10.52 -4.02
C HIS A 41 -4.51 -9.55 -2.84
N SER A 42 -4.09 -10.03 -1.66
CA SER A 42 -3.94 -9.21 -0.45
C SER A 42 -2.51 -9.26 0.06
N PHE A 43 -1.87 -8.08 0.19
CA PHE A 43 -0.47 -7.95 0.56
C PHE A 43 -0.26 -6.92 1.67
N ASN A 44 0.65 -7.23 2.61
CA ASN A 44 1.14 -6.30 3.61
C ASN A 44 2.60 -5.95 3.33
N ILE A 45 2.91 -4.66 3.29
CA ILE A 45 4.28 -4.15 3.21
C ILE A 45 4.68 -3.70 4.61
N ILE A 46 5.59 -4.44 5.24
CA ILE A 46 6.01 -4.21 6.62
C ILE A 46 7.38 -3.56 6.63
N GLY A 47 7.54 -2.49 7.40
CA GLY A 47 8.82 -1.82 7.60
C GLY A 47 8.70 -0.63 8.54
N SER A 48 9.77 -0.31 9.25
CA SER A 48 9.82 0.82 10.19
C SER A 48 9.52 2.16 9.51
N TYR A 49 9.38 3.22 10.30
CA TYR A 49 9.21 4.57 9.76
C TYR A 49 10.43 4.99 8.92
N GLY A 50 10.18 5.73 7.85
CA GLY A 50 11.24 6.23 6.97
C GLY A 50 11.82 5.21 5.97
N THR A 51 11.37 3.95 5.94
CA THR A 51 11.86 2.93 5.00
C THR A 51 11.35 3.07 3.57
N GLY A 52 10.59 4.12 3.26
CA GLY A 52 10.13 4.42 1.90
C GLY A 52 8.89 3.66 1.44
N LYS A 53 8.07 3.09 2.35
CA LYS A 53 6.82 2.38 2.01
C LYS A 53 5.86 3.23 1.17
N SER A 54 5.55 4.44 1.64
CA SER A 54 4.65 5.36 0.93
C SER A 54 5.23 5.80 -0.41
N SER A 55 6.54 6.04 -0.50
CA SER A 55 7.22 6.34 -1.77
C SER A 55 7.16 5.16 -2.75
N PHE A 56 7.30 3.93 -2.25
CA PHE A 56 7.13 2.71 -3.05
C PHE A 56 5.73 2.59 -3.64
N LEU A 57 4.69 2.87 -2.84
CA LEU A 57 3.30 2.83 -3.29
C LEU A 57 3.04 3.84 -4.41
N LEU A 58 3.56 5.07 -4.26
CA LEU A 58 3.47 6.11 -5.29
C LEU A 58 4.25 5.75 -6.56
N ALA A 59 5.44 5.15 -6.43
CA ALA A 59 6.23 4.69 -7.56
C ALA A 59 5.56 3.54 -8.33
N LEU A 60 4.86 2.64 -7.61
CA LEU A 60 4.07 1.57 -8.21
C LEU A 60 2.87 2.14 -8.98
N GLU A 61 2.14 3.08 -8.40
CA GLU A 61 1.06 3.80 -9.08
C GLU A 61 1.56 4.47 -10.36
N ASP A 62 2.64 5.22 -10.28
CA ASP A 62 3.22 5.95 -11.40
C ASP A 62 3.68 5.01 -12.52
N SER A 63 4.28 3.87 -12.17
CA SER A 63 4.66 2.84 -13.14
C SER A 63 3.48 2.26 -13.90
N LEU A 64 2.34 2.07 -13.24
CA LEU A 64 1.16 1.44 -13.82
C LEU A 64 0.20 2.45 -14.48
N VAL A 65 0.02 3.63 -13.90
CA VAL A 65 -0.91 4.66 -14.42
C VAL A 65 -0.23 5.52 -15.46
N ASN A 66 0.95 6.08 -15.15
CA ASN A 66 1.66 7.05 -15.98
C ASN A 66 2.68 6.43 -16.94
N ASN A 67 2.86 5.11 -16.93
CA ASN A 67 3.83 4.39 -17.77
C ASN A 67 5.30 4.83 -17.57
N SER A 68 5.69 5.18 -16.35
CA SER A 68 7.08 5.54 -16.07
C SER A 68 8.04 4.36 -16.14
N HIS A 69 7.50 3.12 -16.05
CA HIS A 69 8.27 1.87 -16.06
C HIS A 69 9.33 1.75 -14.94
N ILE A 70 9.24 2.55 -13.89
CA ILE A 70 10.22 2.57 -12.80
C ILE A 70 10.26 1.24 -12.05
N LEU A 71 9.09 0.69 -11.70
CA LEU A 71 8.98 -0.56 -10.95
C LEU A 71 8.35 -1.70 -11.78
N VAL A 72 7.52 -1.39 -12.75
CA VAL A 72 6.79 -2.38 -13.57
C VAL A 72 7.08 -2.11 -15.04
N ALA A 73 7.89 -2.97 -15.65
CA ALA A 73 8.25 -2.84 -17.06
C ALA A 73 7.14 -3.35 -18.01
N ASN A 74 6.35 -4.33 -17.58
CA ASN A 74 5.28 -4.92 -18.38
C ASN A 74 3.96 -5.01 -17.59
N LYS A 75 3.01 -4.19 -17.96
CA LYS A 75 1.67 -4.14 -17.35
C LYS A 75 0.84 -5.40 -17.60
N GLY A 76 1.09 -6.11 -18.70
CA GLY A 76 0.39 -7.33 -19.05
C GLY A 76 0.51 -8.46 -18.02
N GLN A 77 1.43 -8.33 -17.04
CA GLN A 77 1.59 -9.26 -15.92
C GLN A 77 0.40 -9.26 -14.95
N PHE A 78 -0.49 -8.28 -15.04
CA PHE A 78 -1.75 -8.23 -14.29
C PHE A 78 -2.92 -8.70 -15.17
N ASN A 79 -2.95 -9.99 -15.51
CA ASN A 79 -4.02 -10.65 -16.31
C ASN A 79 -4.36 -9.92 -17.62
N GLY A 80 -3.40 -9.23 -18.23
CA GLY A 80 -3.60 -8.50 -19.49
C GLY A 80 -4.30 -7.15 -19.38
N TYR A 81 -4.66 -6.70 -18.20
CA TYR A 81 -5.24 -5.37 -18.02
C TYR A 81 -4.27 -4.27 -18.45
N SER A 82 -4.82 -3.23 -19.07
CA SER A 82 -4.05 -2.07 -19.55
C SER A 82 -4.34 -0.79 -18.76
N ARG A 83 -5.47 -0.72 -18.08
CA ARG A 83 -5.91 0.42 -17.29
C ARG A 83 -5.88 0.08 -15.81
N PHE A 84 -5.27 0.94 -15.01
CA PHE A 84 -5.11 0.78 -13.57
C PHE A 84 -5.67 1.98 -12.82
N ARG A 85 -6.39 1.68 -11.74
CA ARG A 85 -6.95 2.70 -10.85
C ARG A 85 -6.50 2.44 -9.43
N PHE A 86 -5.95 3.47 -8.80
CA PHE A 86 -5.52 3.43 -7.41
C PHE A 86 -6.50 4.16 -6.51
N HIS A 87 -7.03 3.46 -5.53
CA HIS A 87 -7.76 4.02 -4.40
C HIS A 87 -6.81 4.10 -3.22
N LYS A 88 -6.26 5.29 -3.01
CA LYS A 88 -5.28 5.55 -1.95
C LYS A 88 -6.02 6.06 -0.72
N ILE A 89 -5.79 5.42 0.42
CA ILE A 89 -6.43 5.71 1.70
C ILE A 89 -5.33 5.77 2.76
N VAL A 90 -5.33 6.79 3.58
CA VAL A 90 -4.50 6.84 4.79
C VAL A 90 -5.32 6.28 5.95
N GLY A 91 -4.81 5.22 6.58
CA GLY A 91 -5.45 4.61 7.73
C GLY A 91 -5.55 5.57 8.91
N ASP A 92 -6.67 5.54 9.59
CA ASP A 92 -6.92 6.30 10.82
C ASP A 92 -7.44 5.39 11.93
N TYR A 93 -7.55 5.92 13.17
CA TYR A 93 -8.06 5.18 14.31
C TYR A 93 -9.60 5.03 14.22
N THR A 94 -10.04 4.19 13.32
CA THR A 94 -11.45 3.92 13.02
C THR A 94 -11.66 2.48 12.58
N SER A 95 -12.92 2.04 12.42
CA SER A 95 -13.21 0.72 11.89
C SER A 95 -12.90 0.62 10.39
N LEU A 96 -12.48 -0.58 9.94
CA LEU A 96 -12.28 -0.83 8.50
C LEU A 96 -13.56 -0.60 7.70
N HIS A 97 -14.71 -0.98 8.28
CA HIS A 97 -16.02 -0.77 7.65
C HIS A 97 -16.29 0.71 7.39
N SER A 98 -16.08 1.57 8.41
CA SER A 98 -16.30 3.01 8.28
C SER A 98 -15.36 3.64 7.27
N LEU A 99 -14.07 3.29 7.32
CA LEU A 99 -13.06 3.79 6.38
C LEU A 99 -13.41 3.47 4.93
N LEU A 100 -13.76 2.22 4.64
CA LEU A 100 -14.13 1.81 3.28
C LEU A 100 -15.46 2.43 2.82
N THR A 101 -16.44 2.53 3.72
CA THR A 101 -17.73 3.17 3.40
C THR A 101 -17.55 4.64 3.06
N GLU A 102 -16.81 5.37 3.88
CA GLU A 102 -16.53 6.80 3.66
C GLU A 102 -15.77 7.04 2.35
N HIS A 103 -14.77 6.21 2.06
CA HIS A 103 -13.97 6.37 0.85
C HIS A 103 -14.72 6.02 -0.44
N PHE A 104 -15.46 4.89 -0.45
CA PHE A 104 -16.10 4.40 -1.68
C PHE A 104 -17.54 4.87 -1.85
N PHE A 105 -18.23 5.20 -0.77
CA PHE A 105 -19.68 5.46 -0.75
C PHE A 105 -20.06 6.61 0.21
N PRO A 106 -19.45 7.80 0.10
CA PRO A 106 -19.63 8.90 1.06
C PRO A 106 -21.08 9.35 1.20
N ASP A 107 -21.87 9.25 0.12
CA ASP A 107 -23.25 9.70 0.07
C ASP A 107 -24.27 8.61 0.44
N SER A 108 -23.84 7.42 0.79
CA SER A 108 -24.74 6.30 1.09
C SER A 108 -24.55 5.76 2.50
N ALA A 109 -25.67 5.69 3.27
CA ALA A 109 -25.72 4.90 4.49
C ALA A 109 -25.69 3.40 4.10
N SER A 110 -24.49 2.88 3.88
CA SER A 110 -24.31 1.55 3.31
C SER A 110 -24.39 0.48 4.39
N GLU A 111 -25.57 -0.14 4.57
CA GLU A 111 -25.70 -1.34 5.38
C GLU A 111 -25.01 -2.57 4.74
N ASN A 112 -24.78 -2.56 3.41
CA ASN A 112 -24.23 -3.68 2.62
C ASN A 112 -22.91 -3.32 1.90
N LEU A 113 -21.86 -3.03 2.67
CA LEU A 113 -20.54 -2.65 2.14
C LEU A 113 -20.04 -3.63 1.06
N PHE A 114 -20.05 -4.93 1.33
CA PHE A 114 -19.50 -5.93 0.40
C PHE A 114 -20.30 -6.06 -0.90
N GLU A 115 -21.61 -5.92 -0.86
CA GLU A 115 -22.43 -5.91 -2.06
C GLU A 115 -22.14 -4.68 -2.94
N ASN A 116 -21.98 -3.53 -2.31
CA ASN A 116 -21.64 -2.30 -3.01
C ASN A 116 -20.22 -2.35 -3.60
N LEU A 117 -19.25 -2.89 -2.86
CA LEU A 117 -17.90 -3.14 -3.39
C LEU A 117 -17.92 -4.13 -4.56
N SER A 118 -18.71 -5.20 -4.48
CA SER A 118 -18.87 -6.14 -5.59
C SER A 118 -19.41 -5.47 -6.85
N ARG A 119 -20.43 -4.63 -6.70
CA ARG A 119 -20.98 -3.84 -7.81
C ARG A 119 -19.96 -2.84 -8.37
N PHE A 120 -19.16 -2.25 -7.50
CA PHE A 120 -18.09 -1.33 -7.90
C PHE A 120 -17.03 -2.05 -8.74
N PHE A 121 -16.50 -3.21 -8.29
CA PHE A 121 -15.50 -3.97 -9.04
C PHE A 121 -16.05 -4.55 -10.34
N THR A 122 -17.30 -5.02 -10.36
CA THR A 122 -17.96 -5.45 -11.61
C THR A 122 -18.05 -4.31 -12.63
N LYS A 123 -18.30 -3.08 -12.19
CA LYS A 123 -18.28 -1.91 -13.08
C LYS A 123 -16.87 -1.58 -13.58
N ALA A 124 -15.86 -1.71 -12.73
CA ALA A 124 -14.47 -1.51 -13.12
C ALA A 124 -14.02 -2.54 -14.16
N GLU A 125 -14.34 -3.82 -13.94
CA GLU A 125 -14.06 -4.91 -14.87
C GLU A 125 -14.67 -4.66 -16.25
N LYS A 126 -15.93 -4.23 -16.33
CA LYS A 126 -16.60 -3.86 -17.60
C LYS A 126 -15.91 -2.72 -18.35
N ARG A 127 -15.09 -1.93 -17.67
CA ARG A 127 -14.29 -0.84 -18.25
C ARG A 127 -12.86 -1.24 -18.55
N ASP A 128 -12.51 -2.50 -18.37
CA ASP A 128 -11.14 -3.00 -18.47
C ASP A 128 -10.20 -2.30 -17.46
N GLU A 129 -10.72 -2.00 -16.26
CA GLU A 129 -9.96 -1.36 -15.18
C GLU A 129 -9.57 -2.41 -14.13
N PHE A 130 -8.27 -2.44 -13.81
CA PHE A 130 -7.72 -3.16 -12.66
C PHE A 130 -7.60 -2.21 -11.48
N VAL A 131 -8.08 -2.62 -10.31
CA VAL A 131 -8.19 -1.74 -9.13
C VAL A 131 -7.12 -2.09 -8.11
N PHE A 132 -6.37 -1.10 -7.66
CA PHE A 132 -5.53 -1.17 -6.47
C PHE A 132 -6.22 -0.43 -5.33
N ILE A 133 -6.50 -1.13 -4.24
CA ILE A 133 -6.86 -0.52 -2.96
C ILE A 133 -5.58 -0.43 -2.14
N VAL A 134 -5.17 0.77 -1.82
CA VAL A 134 -3.95 1.04 -1.07
C VAL A 134 -4.32 1.69 0.26
N ILE A 135 -4.01 1.03 1.38
CA ILE A 135 -4.23 1.58 2.70
C ILE A 135 -2.88 1.75 3.39
N ASP A 136 -2.37 2.97 3.38
CA ASP A 136 -1.18 3.34 4.13
C ASP A 136 -1.51 3.50 5.62
N GLU A 137 -0.55 3.28 6.49
CA GLU A 137 -0.76 3.30 7.96
C GLU A 137 -1.86 2.35 8.47
N PHE A 138 -2.02 1.20 7.85
CA PHE A 138 -3.05 0.21 8.19
C PHE A 138 -3.00 -0.24 9.67
N GLY A 139 -1.87 -0.09 10.33
CA GLY A 139 -1.70 -0.40 11.76
C GLY A 139 -2.66 0.34 12.67
N LYS A 140 -3.10 1.55 12.32
CA LYS A 140 -4.09 2.31 13.10
C LYS A 140 -5.46 1.61 13.15
N LEU A 141 -5.87 1.00 12.04
CA LEU A 141 -7.10 0.20 11.98
C LEU A 141 -6.97 -1.06 12.83
N LEU A 142 -5.81 -1.71 12.82
CA LEU A 142 -5.54 -2.88 13.65
C LEU A 142 -5.55 -2.53 15.14
N GLU A 143 -5.00 -1.38 15.52
CA GLU A 143 -5.06 -0.86 16.89
C GLU A 143 -6.48 -0.55 17.33
N TYR A 144 -7.30 0.03 16.44
CA TYR A 144 -8.72 0.26 16.70
C TYR A 144 -9.44 -1.08 16.93
N ALA A 145 -9.25 -2.03 16.02
CA ALA A 145 -9.88 -3.35 16.11
C ALA A 145 -9.52 -4.09 17.41
N ALA A 146 -8.25 -4.03 17.83
CA ALA A 146 -7.81 -4.67 19.06
C ALA A 146 -8.44 -4.09 20.34
N LYS A 147 -8.89 -2.83 20.31
CA LYS A 147 -9.45 -2.11 21.47
C LYS A 147 -10.97 -1.92 21.44
N ASN A 148 -11.59 -2.02 20.26
CA ASN A 148 -13.01 -1.69 20.04
C ASN A 148 -13.75 -2.87 19.42
N ASN A 149 -14.35 -3.74 20.23
CA ASN A 149 -15.07 -4.93 19.80
C ASN A 149 -14.27 -5.82 18.84
N PRO A 150 -13.16 -6.45 19.32
CA PRO A 150 -12.25 -7.20 18.49
C PRO A 150 -12.91 -8.29 17.64
N GLU A 151 -13.93 -8.96 18.17
CA GLU A 151 -14.62 -10.05 17.47
C GLU A 151 -15.32 -9.55 16.19
N ARG A 152 -16.02 -8.44 16.29
CA ARG A 152 -16.69 -7.81 15.14
C ARG A 152 -15.69 -7.28 14.12
N GLU A 153 -14.70 -6.56 14.60
CA GLU A 153 -13.70 -5.93 13.72
C GLU A 153 -12.86 -6.99 12.99
N LEU A 154 -12.41 -8.02 13.68
CA LEU A 154 -11.66 -9.12 13.08
C LEU A 154 -12.48 -9.88 12.04
N TYR A 155 -13.77 -10.09 12.29
CA TYR A 155 -14.67 -10.69 11.31
C TYR A 155 -14.78 -9.84 10.03
N ILE A 156 -14.83 -8.50 10.16
CA ILE A 156 -14.86 -7.60 9.00
C ILE A 156 -13.54 -7.67 8.22
N PHE A 157 -12.39 -7.68 8.91
CA PHE A 157 -11.09 -7.86 8.27
C PHE A 157 -10.99 -9.19 7.51
N GLN A 158 -11.42 -10.27 8.13
CA GLN A 158 -11.43 -11.59 7.50
C GLN A 158 -12.30 -11.58 6.25
N LYS A 159 -13.55 -11.15 6.37
CA LYS A 159 -14.48 -11.07 5.24
C LYS A 159 -13.94 -10.20 4.10
N PHE A 160 -13.36 -9.06 4.43
CA PHE A 160 -12.79 -8.18 3.41
C PHE A 160 -11.61 -8.84 2.68
N THR A 161 -10.75 -9.52 3.41
CA THR A 161 -9.60 -10.21 2.83
C THR A 161 -10.02 -11.42 1.97
N GLU A 162 -11.00 -12.20 2.44
CA GLU A 162 -11.59 -13.29 1.66
C GLU A 162 -12.28 -12.77 0.40
N PHE A 163 -13.01 -11.68 0.50
CA PHE A 163 -13.66 -11.03 -0.64
C PHE A 163 -12.64 -10.57 -1.69
N ILE A 164 -11.55 -9.93 -1.28
CA ILE A 164 -10.47 -9.49 -2.18
C ILE A 164 -9.76 -10.67 -2.84
N ASN A 165 -9.53 -11.77 -2.13
CA ASN A 165 -8.87 -12.98 -2.66
C ASN A 165 -9.82 -13.90 -3.45
N SER A 166 -11.09 -13.51 -3.64
CA SER A 166 -12.00 -14.30 -4.47
C SER A 166 -11.58 -14.26 -5.94
N GLU A 167 -11.67 -15.40 -6.65
CA GLU A 167 -11.19 -15.55 -8.04
C GLU A 167 -11.83 -14.59 -9.06
N LYS A 168 -12.89 -13.90 -8.67
CA LYS A 168 -13.65 -13.00 -9.55
C LYS A 168 -13.26 -11.52 -9.41
N CYS A 169 -12.30 -11.20 -8.58
CA CYS A 169 -11.94 -9.81 -8.33
C CYS A 169 -10.74 -9.36 -9.16
N ASN A 170 -10.92 -8.32 -9.97
CA ASN A 170 -9.86 -7.60 -10.67
C ASN A 170 -9.23 -6.54 -9.74
N VAL A 171 -8.85 -6.95 -8.53
CA VAL A 171 -8.39 -6.06 -7.47
C VAL A 171 -7.18 -6.61 -6.73
N ILE A 172 -6.30 -5.71 -6.32
CA ILE A 172 -5.23 -5.98 -5.35
C ILE A 172 -5.40 -5.04 -4.15
N LEU A 173 -5.28 -5.59 -2.96
CA LEU A 173 -5.18 -4.85 -1.70
C LEU A 173 -3.73 -4.77 -1.26
N LEU A 174 -3.19 -3.56 -1.18
CA LEU A 174 -1.87 -3.26 -0.60
C LEU A 174 -2.06 -2.49 0.70
N THR A 175 -1.44 -2.95 1.76
CA THR A 175 -1.46 -2.23 3.03
C THR A 175 -0.06 -2.06 3.58
N THR A 176 0.19 -1.00 4.34
CA THR A 176 1.48 -0.81 5.00
C THR A 176 1.36 -0.92 6.51
N LEU A 177 2.40 -1.49 7.11
CA LEU A 177 2.54 -1.65 8.55
C LEU A 177 3.93 -1.17 9.00
N HIS A 178 4.00 -0.59 10.21
CA HIS A 178 5.26 -0.19 10.82
C HIS A 178 5.96 -1.31 11.58
N GLN A 179 5.19 -2.33 11.96
CA GLN A 179 5.66 -3.47 12.73
C GLN A 179 4.94 -4.75 12.31
N ASN A 180 5.39 -5.89 12.82
CA ASN A 180 4.79 -7.18 12.50
C ASN A 180 3.31 -7.19 12.90
N PHE A 181 2.48 -7.81 12.08
CA PHE A 181 1.03 -7.95 12.29
C PHE A 181 0.67 -8.47 13.69
N ASN A 182 1.44 -9.41 14.21
CA ASN A 182 1.20 -9.98 15.56
C ASN A 182 1.44 -8.99 16.69
N THR A 183 2.20 -7.93 16.48
CA THR A 183 2.46 -6.92 17.51
C THR A 183 1.19 -6.16 17.89
N TYR A 184 0.28 -5.99 16.94
CA TYR A 184 -1.01 -5.35 17.19
C TYR A 184 -1.98 -6.23 17.99
N ALA A 185 -1.71 -7.53 18.09
CA ALA A 185 -2.54 -8.52 18.79
C ALA A 185 -2.14 -8.76 20.25
N LEU A 186 -1.15 -8.03 20.78
CA LEU A 186 -0.60 -8.30 22.13
C LEU A 186 -1.64 -8.14 23.25
N THR A 187 -2.63 -7.27 23.07
CA THR A 187 -3.69 -7.01 24.05
C THR A 187 -4.90 -7.95 23.93
N LEU A 188 -4.93 -8.79 22.90
CA LEU A 188 -6.05 -9.70 22.63
C LEU A 188 -5.99 -10.95 23.53
N SER A 189 -7.16 -11.49 23.87
CA SER A 189 -7.30 -12.79 24.51
C SER A 189 -6.82 -13.94 23.61
N GLU A 190 -6.64 -15.13 24.14
CA GLU A 190 -6.16 -16.28 23.37
C GLU A 190 -7.13 -16.64 22.21
N SER A 191 -8.44 -16.64 22.49
CA SER A 191 -9.47 -16.87 21.46
C SER A 191 -9.45 -15.83 20.35
N GLN A 192 -9.30 -14.55 20.69
CA GLN A 192 -9.21 -13.45 19.74
C GLN A 192 -7.91 -13.52 18.92
N ARG A 193 -6.78 -13.94 19.51
CA ARG A 193 -5.54 -14.17 18.76
C ARG A 193 -5.68 -15.29 17.74
N HIS A 194 -6.51 -16.29 18.00
CA HIS A 194 -6.78 -17.34 17.04
C HIS A 194 -7.49 -16.78 15.79
N GLU A 195 -8.52 -15.95 15.98
CA GLU A 195 -9.18 -15.26 14.86
C GLU A 195 -8.24 -14.29 14.13
N TRP A 196 -7.39 -13.57 14.88
CA TRP A 196 -6.35 -12.72 14.32
C TRP A 196 -5.39 -13.47 13.39
N ASN A 197 -4.98 -14.69 13.78
CA ASN A 197 -4.11 -15.52 12.95
C ASN A 197 -4.78 -15.99 11.65
N LYS A 198 -6.10 -16.15 11.62
CA LYS A 198 -6.84 -16.43 10.39
C LYS A 198 -6.74 -15.23 9.43
N VAL A 199 -7.00 -14.02 9.89
CA VAL A 199 -6.85 -12.79 9.08
C VAL A 199 -5.43 -12.68 8.52
N LYS A 200 -4.42 -12.97 9.34
CA LYS A 200 -3.02 -12.98 8.90
C LYS A 200 -2.75 -14.03 7.80
N GLY A 201 -3.36 -15.21 7.89
CA GLY A 201 -3.18 -16.31 6.94
C GLY A 201 -3.66 -15.99 5.52
N TYR A 202 -4.58 -15.08 5.36
CA TYR A 202 -5.09 -14.64 4.05
C TYR A 202 -4.24 -13.54 3.39
N ARG A 203 -3.13 -13.11 4.00
CA ARG A 203 -2.35 -11.96 3.55
C ARG A 203 -0.88 -12.29 3.47
N HIS A 204 -0.28 -12.09 2.31
CA HIS A 204 1.16 -12.18 2.17
C HIS A 204 1.84 -10.94 2.73
N ALA A 205 2.83 -11.14 3.60
CA ALA A 205 3.62 -10.08 4.20
C ALA A 205 4.99 -9.99 3.52
N TYR A 206 5.32 -8.81 3.01
CA TYR A 206 6.64 -8.50 2.51
C TYR A 206 7.31 -7.48 3.43
N ALA A 207 8.54 -7.78 3.82
CA ALA A 207 9.34 -6.78 4.51
C ALA A 207 9.66 -5.64 3.53
N ALA A 208 9.32 -4.41 3.91
CA ALA A 208 9.86 -3.25 3.21
C ALA A 208 11.38 -3.25 3.41
N PRO A 209 12.13 -2.66 2.46
CA PRO A 209 13.57 -2.59 2.56
C PRO A 209 13.98 -1.86 3.84
N ALA A 210 14.15 -2.61 4.92
CA ALA A 210 14.84 -2.17 6.11
C ALA A 210 16.35 -2.38 5.92
N ASP A 211 16.85 -2.22 4.69
CA ASP A 211 18.27 -2.28 4.45
C ASP A 211 18.86 -0.93 4.87
N GLU A 212 19.62 -0.96 5.95
CA GLU A 212 20.52 0.14 6.32
C GLU A 212 21.38 0.55 5.11
N GLU A 213 21.72 -0.39 4.23
CA GLU A 213 22.43 -0.18 2.98
C GLU A 213 21.61 0.68 1.98
N ALA A 214 20.34 0.38 1.76
CA ALA A 214 19.48 1.16 0.87
C ALA A 214 19.16 2.55 1.45
N ALA A 215 19.01 2.66 2.77
CA ALA A 215 18.87 3.96 3.45
C ALA A 215 20.18 4.75 3.37
N MET A 216 21.32 4.09 3.46
CA MET A 216 22.65 4.70 3.36
C MET A 216 22.99 5.10 1.92
N GLU A 217 22.60 4.31 0.91
CA GLU A 217 22.69 4.70 -0.50
C GLU A 217 21.82 5.92 -0.84
N LYS A 218 20.57 5.94 -0.35
CA LYS A 218 19.70 7.12 -0.45
C LYS A 218 20.34 8.35 0.18
N ALA A 219 20.89 8.22 1.38
CA ALA A 219 21.56 9.32 2.08
C ALA A 219 22.82 9.78 1.32
N LYS A 220 23.61 8.87 0.77
CA LYS A 220 24.80 9.18 -0.03
C LYS A 220 24.44 9.88 -1.34
N ALA A 221 23.47 9.34 -2.08
CA ALA A 221 22.99 9.94 -3.34
C ALA A 221 22.40 11.33 -3.11
N PHE A 222 21.67 11.51 -2.02
CA PHE A 222 21.14 12.79 -1.57
C PHE A 222 22.24 13.80 -1.24
N THR A 223 23.22 13.38 -0.45
CA THR A 223 24.37 14.23 -0.08
C THR A 223 25.20 14.65 -1.30
N SER A 224 25.33 13.75 -2.28
CA SER A 224 26.01 14.06 -3.54
C SER A 224 25.25 15.07 -4.40
N LYS A 225 23.91 14.90 -4.53
CA LYS A 225 23.06 15.90 -5.23
C LYS A 225 23.08 17.27 -4.55
N LEU A 226 23.06 17.32 -3.23
CA LEU A 226 23.19 18.59 -2.49
C LEU A 226 24.54 19.28 -2.70
N LYS A 227 25.62 18.48 -2.75
CA LYS A 227 26.97 19.02 -3.03
C LYS A 227 27.07 19.57 -4.46
N GLU A 228 26.48 18.87 -5.45
CA GLU A 228 26.44 19.35 -6.83
C GLU A 228 25.59 20.61 -7.01
N GLN A 229 24.44 20.72 -6.31
CA GLN A 229 23.59 21.90 -6.35
C GLN A 229 24.25 23.08 -5.63
N GLY A 230 24.81 22.85 -4.44
CA GLY A 230 25.55 23.91 -3.71
C GLY A 230 26.79 24.40 -4.46
N ALA A 231 27.50 23.54 -5.17
CA ALA A 231 28.64 23.95 -6.02
C ALA A 231 28.18 24.77 -7.23
N LYS A 232 27.02 24.45 -7.84
CA LYS A 232 26.44 25.24 -8.96
C LYS A 232 25.92 26.61 -8.52
N GLU A 233 25.28 26.69 -7.35
CA GLU A 233 24.83 27.97 -6.78
C GLU A 233 26.00 28.86 -6.38
N TRP A 234 27.10 28.28 -5.90
CA TRP A 234 28.31 29.00 -5.54
C TRP A 234 29.04 29.56 -6.78
N ALA A 235 29.15 28.76 -7.83
CA ALA A 235 29.73 29.20 -9.10
C ALA A 235 28.91 30.30 -9.79
N ALA A 236 27.57 30.31 -9.61
CA ALA A 236 26.69 31.33 -10.19
C ALA A 236 26.67 32.66 -9.41
N THR A 237 27.26 32.69 -8.21
CA THR A 237 27.37 33.92 -7.38
C THR A 237 28.73 34.61 -7.53
N GLU A 238 29.68 34.03 -8.24
CA GLU A 238 31.01 34.58 -8.54
C GLU A 238 31.14 35.21 -9.96
N GLU A 239 30.06 35.15 -10.77
CA GLU A 239 29.94 35.90 -12.05
C GLU A 239 29.08 37.17 -11.85
#